data_43299ddc5359f74054d9c0ee12768340
#
_entry.id   43299ddc5359f74054d9c0ee12768340
#
_cell.length_a   1.000
_cell.length_b   1.000
_cell.length_c   1.000
_cell.angle_alpha   90.00
_cell.angle_beta   90.00
_cell.angle_gamma   90.00
#
_symmetry.space_group_name_H-M   'P 1'
#
loop_
_entity.id
_entity.type
_entity.pdbx_description
1 polymer ?
#
loop_
_entity_poly.entity_id
_entity_poly.type
_entity_poly.pdbx_seq_one_letter_code
_entity_poly.pdbx_strand_id
1 'polypeptide(L)'
;MSKVYVVAAKRTAIGSFLGTLSPLKPGELGAKVVKNIIEETGIDPANIDEVIVGNVLSAGQAQGVGRQVAIKAGIPYEVPAYSINIICGSGMKSVITAFSNIKAGEADLVIAGGTESMSGAGFILPGAIRGGHKMADLTMKDHMILDALTDAYHNIHMGITAENIAEKYNITREEQDAFALDSQKKAIAAVDSGRFKDEIVPVVIPNKKGDITFDTDEYPNRKTDLEKLAKLKPAFKKDGSVTAGNASGLNDGASFLLLASEEAVKKYNLKPLVEIVSTGTGGVDPLIMGMGPVPAIRKALKKADLKLQDMQLIELNEAFAAQSLGVIKELCTEHGVTADWFKDKTNVNGGAIALGHPVGASGNRITVTLIHEMKKTGVEYGLASLCIGGGMGTALVLKNVK
;
A
#
# COMPACT_ATOMS: atom_id res chain seq x y z
N MET A 1 -8.15 22.47 16.74
CA MET A 1 -8.57 21.62 15.61
C MET A 1 -8.93 20.26 16.17
N SER A 2 -10.06 19.68 15.76
CA SER A 2 -10.51 18.35 16.16
C SER A 2 -9.44 17.29 15.85
N LYS A 3 -9.30 16.28 16.71
CA LYS A 3 -8.44 15.14 16.48
C LYS A 3 -9.10 14.17 15.48
N VAL A 4 -8.30 13.47 14.73
CA VAL A 4 -8.76 12.42 13.81
C VAL A 4 -8.18 11.08 14.25
N TYR A 5 -9.05 10.13 14.48
CA TYR A 5 -8.69 8.81 14.95
C TYR A 5 -8.95 7.75 13.90
N VAL A 6 -8.16 6.68 13.95
CA VAL A 6 -8.49 5.42 13.30
C VAL A 6 -9.14 4.52 14.35
N VAL A 7 -10.33 4.02 14.07
CA VAL A 7 -11.11 3.18 14.98
C VAL A 7 -11.20 1.72 14.53
N ALA A 8 -10.92 1.45 13.26
CA ALA A 8 -10.75 0.09 12.73
C ALA A 8 -9.71 0.09 11.61
N ALA A 9 -8.95 -1.00 11.49
CA ALA A 9 -7.89 -1.17 10.51
C ALA A 9 -7.83 -2.64 10.07
N LYS A 10 -8.21 -2.94 8.82
CA LYS A 10 -8.30 -4.31 8.29
C LYS A 10 -7.79 -4.41 6.87
N ARG A 11 -7.37 -5.64 6.49
CA ARG A 11 -6.96 -5.98 5.12
C ARG A 11 -7.37 -7.40 4.76
N THR A 12 -7.37 -7.74 3.50
CA THR A 12 -7.29 -9.14 3.08
C THR A 12 -5.88 -9.67 3.32
N ALA A 13 -5.70 -10.97 3.37
CA ALA A 13 -4.41 -11.54 3.01
C ALA A 13 -4.05 -11.12 1.57
N ILE A 14 -2.76 -11.06 1.24
CA ILE A 14 -2.27 -10.65 -0.07
C ILE A 14 -2.12 -11.88 -0.95
N GLY A 15 -2.81 -11.85 -2.11
CA GLY A 15 -2.71 -12.87 -3.14
C GLY A 15 -1.54 -12.65 -4.09
N SER A 16 -0.96 -13.74 -4.57
CA SER A 16 0.01 -13.73 -5.66
C SER A 16 -0.66 -13.39 -6.99
N PHE A 17 0.12 -12.91 -7.95
CA PHE A 17 -0.35 -12.73 -9.32
C PHE A 17 -0.85 -14.05 -9.92
N LEU A 18 -2.09 -14.03 -10.42
CA LEU A 18 -2.83 -15.20 -10.89
C LEU A 18 -3.01 -16.30 -9.81
N GLY A 19 -2.89 -15.91 -8.52
CA GLY A 19 -3.04 -16.79 -7.36
C GLY A 19 -4.49 -16.91 -6.87
N THR A 20 -4.64 -17.19 -5.59
CA THR A 20 -5.93 -17.56 -4.97
C THR A 20 -6.99 -16.45 -5.07
N LEU A 21 -6.60 -15.16 -5.01
CA LEU A 21 -7.53 -14.03 -5.13
C LEU A 21 -7.90 -13.66 -6.57
N SER A 22 -7.22 -14.21 -7.59
CA SER A 22 -7.40 -13.82 -8.99
C SER A 22 -8.83 -13.90 -9.55
N PRO A 23 -9.75 -14.76 -9.05
CA PRO A 23 -11.14 -14.74 -9.52
C PRO A 23 -11.96 -13.53 -9.07
N LEU A 24 -11.50 -12.77 -8.06
CA LEU A 24 -12.24 -11.68 -7.46
C LEU A 24 -11.88 -10.32 -8.07
N LYS A 25 -12.89 -9.51 -8.31
CA LYS A 25 -12.71 -8.12 -8.75
C LYS A 25 -12.32 -7.21 -7.58
N PRO A 26 -11.64 -6.07 -7.83
CA PRO A 26 -11.22 -5.15 -6.76
C PRO A 26 -12.42 -4.63 -5.93
N GLY A 27 -13.57 -4.37 -6.56
CA GLY A 27 -14.78 -3.96 -5.84
C GLY A 27 -15.33 -5.04 -4.90
N GLU A 28 -15.08 -6.32 -5.18
CA GLU A 28 -15.50 -7.44 -4.32
C GLU A 28 -14.52 -7.64 -3.16
N LEU A 29 -13.22 -7.56 -3.43
CA LEU A 29 -12.17 -7.61 -2.40
C LEU A 29 -12.35 -6.50 -1.37
N GLY A 30 -12.48 -5.25 -1.84
CA GLY A 30 -12.69 -4.10 -0.96
C GLY A 30 -13.95 -4.20 -0.12
N ALA A 31 -15.06 -4.66 -0.72
CA ALA A 31 -16.34 -4.80 -0.01
C ALA A 31 -16.27 -5.79 1.16
N LYS A 32 -15.50 -6.88 1.04
CA LYS A 32 -15.32 -7.85 2.13
C LYS A 32 -14.65 -7.22 3.35
N VAL A 33 -13.63 -6.41 3.12
CA VAL A 33 -12.93 -5.71 4.21
C VAL A 33 -13.81 -4.64 4.85
N VAL A 34 -14.47 -3.82 4.04
CA VAL A 34 -15.36 -2.76 4.53
C VAL A 34 -16.54 -3.35 5.32
N LYS A 35 -17.15 -4.43 4.84
CA LYS A 35 -18.21 -5.13 5.56
C LYS A 35 -17.74 -5.62 6.93
N ASN A 36 -16.56 -6.23 7.01
CA ASN A 36 -15.98 -6.66 8.28
C ASN A 36 -15.75 -5.50 9.25
N ILE A 37 -15.25 -4.34 8.76
CA ILE A 37 -15.08 -3.14 9.57
C ILE A 37 -16.41 -2.68 10.17
N ILE A 38 -17.47 -2.66 9.37
CA ILE A 38 -18.83 -2.27 9.82
C ILE A 38 -19.33 -3.24 10.90
N GLU A 39 -19.19 -4.55 10.67
CA GLU A 39 -19.59 -5.60 11.60
C GLU A 39 -18.80 -5.54 12.92
N GLU A 40 -17.48 -5.36 12.86
CA GLU A 40 -16.62 -5.31 14.04
C GLU A 40 -16.86 -4.07 14.90
N THR A 41 -17.07 -2.93 14.26
CA THR A 41 -17.31 -1.66 14.97
C THR A 41 -18.73 -1.49 15.46
N GLY A 42 -19.67 -2.24 14.88
CA GLY A 42 -21.10 -2.12 15.16
C GLY A 42 -21.71 -0.79 14.70
N ILE A 43 -20.98 -0.02 13.86
CA ILE A 43 -21.49 1.24 13.35
C ILE A 43 -22.64 1.02 12.37
N ASP A 44 -23.72 1.80 12.51
CA ASP A 44 -24.74 1.84 11.48
C ASP A 44 -24.15 2.41 10.18
N PRO A 45 -24.14 1.67 9.06
CA PRO A 45 -23.58 2.14 7.81
C PRO A 45 -24.20 3.44 7.28
N ALA A 46 -25.40 3.81 7.73
CA ALA A 46 -26.05 5.08 7.41
C ALA A 46 -25.38 6.29 8.10
N ASN A 47 -24.54 6.07 9.11
CA ASN A 47 -23.77 7.12 9.77
C ASN A 47 -22.42 7.40 9.12
N ILE A 48 -22.03 6.64 8.08
CA ILE A 48 -20.81 6.88 7.32
C ILE A 48 -21.07 8.05 6.37
N ASP A 49 -20.21 9.07 6.40
CA ASP A 49 -20.38 10.26 5.57
C ASP A 49 -19.90 10.04 4.13
N GLU A 50 -18.79 9.29 3.95
CA GLU A 50 -18.26 8.97 2.62
C GLU A 50 -17.34 7.73 2.64
N VAL A 51 -17.11 7.16 1.43
CA VAL A 51 -16.15 6.07 1.20
C VAL A 51 -15.16 6.48 0.13
N ILE A 52 -13.86 6.49 0.46
CA ILE A 52 -12.77 6.90 -0.44
C ILE A 52 -11.86 5.70 -0.71
N VAL A 53 -11.75 5.29 -1.98
CA VAL A 53 -11.05 4.05 -2.35
C VAL A 53 -9.92 4.30 -3.34
N GLY A 54 -8.70 3.98 -2.96
CA GLY A 54 -7.56 3.89 -3.86
C GLY A 54 -7.72 2.70 -4.82
N ASN A 55 -7.62 2.95 -6.12
CA ASN A 55 -7.59 1.92 -7.15
C ASN A 55 -6.90 2.45 -8.39
N VAL A 56 -5.97 1.69 -8.95
CA VAL A 56 -5.13 2.09 -10.09
C VAL A 56 -5.64 1.46 -11.39
N LEU A 57 -5.83 0.15 -11.39
CA LEU A 57 -6.14 -0.64 -12.58
C LEU A 57 -7.65 -0.75 -12.77
N SER A 58 -8.29 0.37 -13.12
CA SER A 58 -9.75 0.48 -13.21
C SER A 58 -10.34 0.12 -14.57
N ALA A 59 -9.53 -0.01 -15.63
CA ALA A 59 -10.02 -0.36 -16.95
C ALA A 59 -10.71 -1.74 -16.96
N GLY A 60 -11.94 -1.81 -17.49
CA GLY A 60 -12.73 -3.04 -17.52
C GLY A 60 -13.38 -3.43 -16.19
N GLN A 61 -13.22 -2.64 -15.11
CA GLN A 61 -13.82 -2.90 -13.80
C GLN A 61 -15.23 -2.30 -13.63
N ALA A 62 -15.84 -1.78 -14.70
CA ALA A 62 -17.08 -1.02 -14.71
C ALA A 62 -16.96 0.34 -13.99
N GLN A 63 -18.10 0.99 -13.72
CA GLN A 63 -18.11 2.32 -13.13
C GLN A 63 -17.67 2.28 -11.66
N GLY A 64 -16.75 3.19 -11.29
CA GLY A 64 -16.47 3.59 -9.92
C GLY A 64 -16.20 2.45 -8.95
N VAL A 65 -15.00 1.86 -8.95
CA VAL A 65 -14.62 0.77 -8.02
C VAL A 65 -14.96 1.14 -6.56
N GLY A 66 -14.72 2.40 -6.15
CA GLY A 66 -15.09 2.88 -4.81
C GLY A 66 -16.58 2.77 -4.53
N ARG A 67 -17.42 3.14 -5.51
CA ARG A 67 -18.88 2.99 -5.37
C ARG A 67 -19.29 1.53 -5.28
N GLN A 68 -18.65 0.66 -6.05
CA GLN A 68 -18.91 -0.78 -5.98
C GLN A 68 -18.55 -1.36 -4.60
N VAL A 69 -17.43 -0.93 -4.01
CA VAL A 69 -17.02 -1.33 -2.65
C VAL A 69 -18.11 -0.95 -1.65
N ALA A 70 -18.55 0.31 -1.64
CA ALA A 70 -19.55 0.80 -0.70
C ALA A 70 -20.87 0.02 -0.79
N ILE A 71 -21.43 -0.10 -1.98
CA ILE A 71 -22.73 -0.77 -2.19
C ILE A 71 -22.66 -2.26 -1.87
N LYS A 72 -21.60 -2.96 -2.31
CA LYS A 72 -21.41 -4.39 -2.01
C LYS A 72 -21.13 -4.66 -0.53
N ALA A 73 -20.62 -3.69 0.21
CA ALA A 73 -20.43 -3.76 1.66
C ALA A 73 -21.74 -3.51 2.46
N GLY A 74 -22.81 -3.09 1.80
CA GLY A 74 -24.10 -2.81 2.44
C GLY A 74 -24.25 -1.36 2.92
N ILE A 75 -23.40 -0.45 2.46
CA ILE A 75 -23.53 0.99 2.75
C ILE A 75 -24.68 1.55 1.91
N PRO A 76 -25.59 2.39 2.50
CA PRO A 76 -26.75 2.96 1.80
C PRO A 76 -26.39 3.78 0.56
N TYR A 77 -27.35 3.90 -0.36
CA TYR A 77 -27.14 4.65 -1.61
C TYR A 77 -26.94 6.14 -1.41
N GLU A 78 -27.39 6.69 -0.30
CA GLU A 78 -27.27 8.09 0.10
C GLU A 78 -25.83 8.46 0.44
N VAL A 79 -25.00 7.49 0.88
CA VAL A 79 -23.60 7.72 1.21
C VAL A 79 -22.77 7.77 -0.08
N PRO A 80 -22.11 8.91 -0.39
CA PRO A 80 -21.25 9.02 -1.55
C PRO A 80 -20.01 8.14 -1.44
N ALA A 81 -19.54 7.64 -2.60
CA ALA A 81 -18.32 6.85 -2.66
C ALA A 81 -17.62 7.05 -4.00
N TYR A 82 -16.29 7.18 -3.97
CA TYR A 82 -15.50 7.41 -5.17
C TYR A 82 -14.12 6.75 -5.10
N SER A 83 -13.48 6.66 -6.27
CA SER A 83 -12.11 6.16 -6.37
C SER A 83 -11.14 7.31 -6.60
N ILE A 84 -9.92 7.16 -6.06
CA ILE A 84 -8.80 8.03 -6.36
C ILE A 84 -7.63 7.22 -6.90
N ASN A 85 -6.86 7.81 -7.79
CA ASN A 85 -5.66 7.22 -8.38
C ASN A 85 -4.48 8.18 -8.28
N ILE A 86 -3.48 7.80 -7.52
CA ILE A 86 -2.13 8.37 -7.47
C ILE A 86 -1.13 7.21 -7.45
N ILE A 87 -1.32 6.26 -8.36
CA ILE A 87 -0.50 5.04 -8.49
C ILE A 87 -0.35 4.33 -7.12
N CYS A 88 0.86 3.92 -6.73
CA CYS A 88 1.12 3.18 -5.48
C CYS A 88 0.62 3.88 -4.21
N GLY A 89 0.50 5.21 -4.25
CA GLY A 89 0.03 6.02 -3.12
C GLY A 89 -1.48 6.07 -2.93
N SER A 90 -2.28 5.49 -3.83
CA SER A 90 -3.74 5.66 -3.85
C SER A 90 -4.40 5.30 -2.53
N GLY A 91 -4.04 4.15 -1.94
CA GLY A 91 -4.60 3.71 -0.67
C GLY A 91 -4.25 4.64 0.51
N MET A 92 -3.03 5.16 0.59
CA MET A 92 -2.67 6.14 1.63
C MET A 92 -3.27 7.53 1.33
N LYS A 93 -3.37 7.90 0.05
CA LYS A 93 -3.99 9.18 -0.33
C LYS A 93 -5.47 9.23 0.02
N SER A 94 -6.20 8.11 -0.06
CA SER A 94 -7.58 8.05 0.41
C SER A 94 -7.67 8.38 1.91
N VAL A 95 -6.75 7.85 2.73
CA VAL A 95 -6.65 8.16 4.16
C VAL A 95 -6.29 9.63 4.39
N ILE A 96 -5.34 10.18 3.63
CA ILE A 96 -4.96 11.61 3.71
C ILE A 96 -6.14 12.52 3.33
N THR A 97 -6.95 12.12 2.34
CA THR A 97 -8.14 12.88 1.93
C THR A 97 -9.21 12.82 3.02
N ALA A 98 -9.52 11.64 3.55
CA ALA A 98 -10.44 11.47 4.68
C ALA A 98 -10.00 12.29 5.90
N PHE A 99 -8.72 12.24 6.26
CA PHE A 99 -8.15 13.07 7.32
C PHE A 99 -8.39 14.57 7.05
N SER A 100 -8.19 15.02 5.82
CA SER A 100 -8.38 16.44 5.46
C SER A 100 -9.84 16.85 5.52
N ASN A 101 -10.77 16.01 5.05
CA ASN A 101 -12.21 16.25 5.08
C ASN A 101 -12.71 16.34 6.53
N ILE A 102 -12.28 15.43 7.41
CA ILE A 102 -12.61 15.48 8.85
C ILE A 102 -12.03 16.74 9.52
N LYS A 103 -10.77 17.10 9.21
CA LYS A 103 -10.16 18.33 9.73
C LYS A 103 -10.86 19.60 9.26
N ALA A 104 -11.43 19.58 8.07
CA ALA A 104 -12.20 20.69 7.50
C ALA A 104 -13.64 20.77 8.06
N GLY A 105 -14.12 19.73 8.74
CA GLY A 105 -15.50 19.64 9.22
C GLY A 105 -16.52 19.25 8.14
N GLU A 106 -16.06 18.71 7.01
CA GLU A 106 -16.92 18.24 5.91
C GLU A 106 -17.44 16.81 6.16
N ALA A 107 -16.79 16.05 7.04
CA ALA A 107 -17.16 14.69 7.43
C ALA A 107 -16.71 14.41 8.86
N ASP A 108 -17.39 13.47 9.51
CA ASP A 108 -17.06 12.97 10.84
C ASP A 108 -16.63 11.50 10.85
N LEU A 109 -17.17 10.70 9.93
CA LEU A 109 -16.94 9.25 9.87
C LEU A 109 -16.72 8.81 8.43
N VAL A 110 -15.49 8.40 8.09
CA VAL A 110 -15.06 8.09 6.72
C VAL A 110 -14.42 6.73 6.64
N ILE A 111 -14.85 5.90 5.68
CA ILE A 111 -14.11 4.70 5.29
C ILE A 111 -13.11 5.08 4.19
N ALA A 112 -11.83 4.83 4.44
CA ALA A 112 -10.76 5.12 3.50
C ALA A 112 -9.79 3.95 3.38
N GLY A 113 -9.33 3.67 2.17
CA GLY A 113 -8.39 2.58 1.93
C GLY A 113 -8.13 2.37 0.46
N GLY A 114 -7.82 1.15 0.08
CA GLY A 114 -7.59 0.82 -1.31
C GLY A 114 -7.77 -0.67 -1.60
N THR A 115 -7.97 -0.96 -2.86
CA THR A 115 -8.14 -2.31 -3.40
C THR A 115 -7.53 -2.42 -4.77
N GLU A 116 -6.91 -3.54 -5.05
CA GLU A 116 -6.33 -3.82 -6.36
C GLU A 116 -6.47 -5.30 -6.72
N SER A 117 -6.74 -5.57 -7.99
CA SER A 117 -6.58 -6.89 -8.59
C SER A 117 -5.68 -6.72 -9.82
N MET A 118 -4.37 -6.96 -9.61
CA MET A 118 -3.40 -6.92 -10.71
C MET A 118 -3.61 -8.11 -11.65
N SER A 119 -4.05 -9.24 -11.09
CA SER A 119 -4.46 -10.43 -11.86
C SER A 119 -5.64 -10.17 -12.78
N GLY A 120 -6.54 -9.27 -12.39
CA GLY A 120 -7.73 -8.89 -13.16
C GLY A 120 -7.51 -7.71 -14.12
N ALA A 121 -6.27 -7.21 -14.26
CA ALA A 121 -5.95 -6.15 -15.20
C ALA A 121 -6.12 -6.63 -16.65
N GLY A 122 -6.83 -5.83 -17.45
CA GLY A 122 -7.10 -6.17 -18.86
C GLY A 122 -6.00 -5.71 -19.81
N PHE A 123 -6.23 -5.97 -21.10
CA PHE A 123 -5.41 -5.44 -22.19
C PHE A 123 -6.17 -4.33 -22.91
N ILE A 124 -5.47 -3.29 -23.33
CA ILE A 124 -6.04 -2.08 -23.92
C ILE A 124 -5.66 -2.00 -25.40
N LEU A 125 -6.66 -1.79 -26.25
CA LEU A 125 -6.46 -1.38 -27.62
C LEU A 125 -6.38 0.16 -27.71
N PRO A 126 -5.51 0.72 -28.57
CA PRO A 126 -5.44 2.17 -28.77
C PRO A 126 -6.79 2.76 -29.18
N GLY A 127 -7.16 3.92 -28.60
CA GLY A 127 -8.44 4.58 -28.90
C GLY A 127 -8.63 4.98 -30.36
N ALA A 128 -7.54 5.13 -31.12
CA ALA A 128 -7.55 5.40 -32.56
C ALA A 128 -8.31 4.35 -33.41
N ILE A 129 -8.46 3.12 -32.89
CA ILE A 129 -9.26 2.05 -33.54
C ILE A 129 -10.73 2.49 -33.77
N ARG A 130 -11.27 3.41 -32.96
CA ARG A 130 -12.64 3.95 -33.13
C ARG A 130 -12.81 4.75 -34.44
N GLY A 131 -11.72 5.32 -34.98
CA GLY A 131 -11.68 6.01 -36.26
C GLY A 131 -11.54 5.08 -37.48
N GLY A 132 -11.50 3.78 -37.27
CA GLY A 132 -11.31 2.75 -38.29
C GLY A 132 -9.84 2.37 -38.46
N HIS A 133 -9.59 1.06 -38.48
CA HIS A 133 -8.30 0.48 -38.76
C HIS A 133 -8.30 -0.15 -40.15
N LYS A 134 -7.54 0.43 -41.05
CA LYS A 134 -7.62 0.04 -42.49
C LYS A 134 -6.62 -1.06 -42.85
N MET A 135 -5.46 -1.14 -42.21
CA MET A 135 -4.39 -2.03 -42.59
C MET A 135 -3.36 -2.14 -41.47
N ALA A 136 -2.58 -3.23 -41.42
CA ALA A 136 -1.59 -3.63 -40.48
C ALA A 136 -2.13 -4.25 -39.16
N ASP A 137 -1.23 -4.76 -38.30
CA ASP A 137 -1.58 -5.44 -37.08
C ASP A 137 -2.07 -4.46 -35.99
N LEU A 138 -2.92 -4.95 -35.09
CA LEU A 138 -3.33 -4.27 -33.88
C LEU A 138 -2.53 -4.81 -32.71
N THR A 139 -1.87 -3.91 -31.99
CA THR A 139 -1.16 -4.26 -30.75
C THR A 139 -2.03 -3.92 -29.55
N MET A 140 -2.34 -4.92 -28.74
CA MET A 140 -2.90 -4.74 -27.41
C MET A 140 -1.78 -4.47 -26.39
N LYS A 141 -1.99 -3.50 -25.51
CA LYS A 141 -1.05 -3.17 -24.42
C LYS A 141 -1.61 -3.70 -23.11
N ASP A 142 -0.76 -4.33 -22.31
CA ASP A 142 -1.09 -4.71 -20.93
C ASP A 142 -1.34 -3.43 -20.12
N HIS A 143 -2.56 -3.31 -19.55
CA HIS A 143 -2.96 -2.16 -18.74
C HIS A 143 -2.07 -1.98 -17.51
N MET A 144 -1.68 -3.08 -16.87
CA MET A 144 -0.82 -3.06 -15.69
C MET A 144 0.56 -2.48 -16.03
N ILE A 145 1.17 -2.95 -17.12
CA ILE A 145 2.48 -2.44 -17.56
C ILE A 145 2.37 -0.98 -17.99
N LEU A 146 1.30 -0.63 -18.76
CA LEU A 146 1.16 0.69 -19.32
C LEU A 146 0.89 1.77 -18.27
N ASP A 147 -0.10 1.52 -17.38
CA ASP A 147 -0.65 2.58 -16.53
C ASP A 147 -0.15 2.51 -15.08
N ALA A 148 0.45 1.39 -14.64
CA ALA A 148 1.01 1.28 -13.29
C ALA A 148 2.54 1.17 -13.25
N LEU A 149 3.18 0.53 -14.24
CA LEU A 149 4.59 0.16 -14.18
C LEU A 149 5.49 0.88 -15.20
N THR A 150 4.93 1.75 -16.04
CA THR A 150 5.70 2.56 -17.01
C THR A 150 5.63 4.04 -16.65
N ASP A 151 6.80 4.68 -16.55
CA ASP A 151 6.89 6.13 -16.38
C ASP A 151 6.37 6.84 -17.63
N ALA A 152 5.42 7.75 -17.44
CA ALA A 152 4.74 8.45 -18.54
C ALA A 152 5.61 9.49 -19.25
N TYR A 153 6.67 9.98 -18.60
CA TYR A 153 7.52 11.05 -19.11
C TYR A 153 8.71 10.52 -19.92
N HIS A 154 9.30 9.41 -19.49
CA HIS A 154 10.50 8.82 -20.09
C HIS A 154 10.23 7.48 -20.76
N ASN A 155 8.99 6.95 -20.63
CA ASN A 155 8.58 5.66 -21.18
C ASN A 155 9.51 4.50 -20.76
N ILE A 156 9.88 4.48 -19.48
CA ILE A 156 10.72 3.46 -18.86
C ILE A 156 9.95 2.68 -17.79
N HIS A 157 10.30 1.42 -17.61
CA HIS A 157 9.73 0.61 -16.54
C HIS A 157 10.19 1.10 -15.16
N MET A 158 9.33 0.98 -14.12
CA MET A 158 9.64 1.39 -12.74
C MET A 158 10.94 0.75 -12.21
N GLY A 159 11.28 -0.45 -12.64
CA GLY A 159 12.55 -1.10 -12.30
C GLY A 159 13.80 -0.35 -12.77
N ILE A 160 13.71 0.40 -13.88
CA ILE A 160 14.82 1.28 -14.32
C ILE A 160 15.01 2.44 -13.34
N THR A 161 13.94 2.97 -12.76
CA THR A 161 14.07 4.02 -11.74
C THR A 161 14.76 3.49 -10.46
N ALA A 162 14.57 2.21 -10.15
CA ALA A 162 15.27 1.55 -9.04
C ALA A 162 16.77 1.34 -9.36
N GLU A 163 17.12 0.98 -10.60
CA GLU A 163 18.53 0.92 -11.07
C GLU A 163 19.20 2.31 -10.97
N ASN A 164 18.49 3.38 -11.35
CA ASN A 164 19.00 4.75 -11.24
C ASN A 164 19.29 5.12 -9.77
N ILE A 165 18.49 4.67 -8.82
CA ILE A 165 18.72 4.87 -7.39
C ILE A 165 19.92 4.04 -6.93
N ALA A 166 20.01 2.77 -7.35
CA ALA A 166 21.15 1.92 -7.02
C ALA A 166 22.48 2.56 -7.46
N GLU A 167 22.52 3.09 -8.68
CA GLU A 167 23.68 3.78 -9.23
C GLU A 167 23.98 5.09 -8.46
N LYS A 168 22.96 5.95 -8.26
CA LYS A 168 23.12 7.25 -7.58
C LYS A 168 23.61 7.13 -6.14
N TYR A 169 23.16 6.13 -5.41
CA TYR A 169 23.47 5.92 -3.99
C TYR A 169 24.54 4.83 -3.76
N ASN A 170 25.14 4.30 -4.82
CA ASN A 170 26.12 3.22 -4.77
C ASN A 170 25.62 2.04 -3.92
N ILE A 171 24.44 1.53 -4.26
CA ILE A 171 23.81 0.38 -3.60
C ILE A 171 24.14 -0.87 -4.40
N THR A 172 24.87 -1.79 -3.79
CA THR A 172 25.33 -2.99 -4.48
C THR A 172 24.21 -4.03 -4.64
N ARG A 173 24.43 -5.02 -5.49
CA ARG A 173 23.53 -6.17 -5.65
C ARG A 173 23.42 -6.97 -4.36
N GLU A 174 24.53 -7.16 -3.67
CA GLU A 174 24.61 -7.91 -2.41
C GLU A 174 23.82 -7.21 -1.29
N GLU A 175 23.89 -5.88 -1.19
CA GLU A 175 23.06 -5.09 -0.25
C GLU A 175 21.59 -5.29 -0.54
N GLN A 176 21.17 -5.26 -1.80
CA GLN A 176 19.78 -5.44 -2.22
C GLN A 176 19.28 -6.86 -1.92
N ASP A 177 20.06 -7.89 -2.22
CA ASP A 177 19.69 -9.28 -1.97
C ASP A 177 19.65 -9.59 -0.46
N ALA A 178 20.56 -9.02 0.34
CA ALA A 178 20.53 -9.14 1.79
C ALA A 178 19.27 -8.48 2.39
N PHE A 179 18.89 -7.30 1.92
CA PHE A 179 17.67 -6.61 2.32
C PHE A 179 16.42 -7.44 1.97
N ALA A 180 16.36 -7.97 0.76
CA ALA A 180 15.25 -8.81 0.31
C ALA A 180 15.12 -10.10 1.14
N LEU A 181 16.24 -10.74 1.46
CA LEU A 181 16.24 -11.94 2.33
C LEU A 181 15.75 -11.61 3.75
N ASP A 182 16.15 -10.46 4.31
CA ASP A 182 15.69 -10.02 5.63
C ASP A 182 14.17 -9.81 5.63
N SER A 183 13.63 -9.13 4.60
CA SER A 183 12.18 -8.97 4.41
C SER A 183 11.46 -10.32 4.36
N GLN A 184 11.97 -11.29 3.58
CA GLN A 184 11.40 -12.65 3.51
C GLN A 184 11.40 -13.35 4.87
N LYS A 185 12.52 -13.31 5.61
CA LYS A 185 12.61 -13.93 6.93
C LYS A 185 11.62 -13.33 7.94
N LYS A 186 11.52 -12.01 7.97
CA LYS A 186 10.57 -11.28 8.83
C LYS A 186 9.12 -11.62 8.48
N ALA A 187 8.76 -11.62 7.20
CA ALA A 187 7.40 -11.96 6.75
C ALA A 187 7.02 -13.41 7.09
N ILE A 188 7.92 -14.35 6.84
CA ILE A 188 7.69 -15.77 7.17
C ILE A 188 7.50 -15.94 8.69
N ALA A 189 8.35 -15.33 9.51
CA ALA A 189 8.23 -15.38 10.96
C ALA A 189 6.91 -14.76 11.45
N ALA A 190 6.48 -13.64 10.84
CA ALA A 190 5.22 -12.99 11.18
C ALA A 190 4.00 -13.87 10.81
N VAL A 191 4.01 -14.50 9.62
CA VAL A 191 2.97 -15.45 9.21
C VAL A 191 2.91 -16.64 10.16
N ASP A 192 4.06 -17.28 10.45
CA ASP A 192 4.13 -18.49 11.27
C ASP A 192 3.72 -18.26 12.73
N SER A 193 4.04 -17.08 13.28
CA SER A 193 3.62 -16.69 14.62
C SER A 193 2.17 -16.17 14.70
N GLY A 194 1.46 -16.08 13.58
CA GLY A 194 0.11 -15.54 13.52
C GLY A 194 0.02 -14.04 13.77
N ARG A 195 1.11 -13.30 13.51
CA ARG A 195 1.20 -11.86 13.77
C ARG A 195 0.13 -11.05 13.04
N PHE A 196 -0.30 -11.51 11.87
CA PHE A 196 -1.27 -10.82 11.01
C PHE A 196 -2.74 -11.21 11.27
N LYS A 197 -3.04 -12.13 12.22
CA LYS A 197 -4.40 -12.63 12.44
C LYS A 197 -5.43 -11.55 12.77
N ASP A 198 -5.01 -10.52 13.51
CA ASP A 198 -5.92 -9.45 13.95
C ASP A 198 -6.22 -8.43 12.84
N GLU A 199 -5.38 -8.38 11.81
CA GLU A 199 -5.55 -7.42 10.70
C GLU A 199 -6.16 -8.06 9.45
N ILE A 200 -6.07 -9.39 9.28
CA ILE A 200 -6.55 -10.10 8.10
C ILE A 200 -8.02 -10.49 8.26
N VAL A 201 -8.82 -10.08 7.27
CA VAL A 201 -10.20 -10.53 7.07
C VAL A 201 -10.18 -11.77 6.18
N PRO A 202 -10.68 -12.93 6.64
CA PRO A 202 -10.80 -14.11 5.80
C PRO A 202 -11.70 -13.85 4.58
N VAL A 203 -11.24 -14.24 3.40
CA VAL A 203 -11.97 -14.14 2.15
C VAL A 203 -12.43 -15.51 1.70
N VAL A 204 -13.74 -15.72 1.68
CA VAL A 204 -14.33 -16.95 1.13
C VAL A 204 -14.48 -16.82 -0.37
N ILE A 205 -13.89 -17.75 -1.11
CA ILE A 205 -13.89 -17.83 -2.56
C ILE A 205 -14.68 -19.07 -2.98
N PRO A 206 -15.81 -18.91 -3.68
CA PRO A 206 -16.59 -20.04 -4.17
C PRO A 206 -15.77 -20.93 -5.11
N ASN A 207 -15.79 -22.23 -4.87
CA ASN A 207 -15.11 -23.22 -5.70
C ASN A 207 -15.98 -24.48 -5.87
N LYS A 208 -15.97 -25.09 -7.06
CA LYS A 208 -16.75 -26.29 -7.38
C LYS A 208 -16.46 -27.50 -6.47
N LYS A 209 -15.27 -27.55 -5.88
CA LYS A 209 -14.82 -28.63 -4.98
C LYS A 209 -15.00 -28.30 -3.48
N GLY A 210 -15.69 -27.22 -3.17
CA GLY A 210 -15.86 -26.65 -1.83
C GLY A 210 -15.17 -25.29 -1.73
N ASP A 211 -15.80 -24.37 -0.98
CA ASP A 211 -15.31 -23.02 -0.82
C ASP A 211 -13.89 -22.98 -0.22
N ILE A 212 -13.07 -22.06 -0.70
CA ILE A 212 -11.70 -21.82 -0.21
C ILE A 212 -11.75 -20.62 0.73
N THR A 213 -11.31 -20.79 1.97
CA THR A 213 -11.08 -19.67 2.88
C THR A 213 -9.62 -19.21 2.72
N PHE A 214 -9.45 -17.99 2.26
CA PHE A 214 -8.15 -17.35 2.10
C PHE A 214 -7.91 -16.33 3.22
N ASP A 215 -7.04 -16.66 4.17
CA ASP A 215 -6.78 -15.93 5.41
C ASP A 215 -5.28 -15.77 5.74
N THR A 216 -4.42 -16.16 4.82
CA THR A 216 -2.96 -16.17 5.03
C THR A 216 -2.27 -15.60 3.79
N ASP A 217 -1.31 -14.70 3.98
CA ASP A 217 -0.50 -14.14 2.89
C ASP A 217 0.24 -15.27 2.17
N GLU A 218 -0.02 -15.43 0.87
CA GLU A 218 0.52 -16.57 0.10
C GLU A 218 1.84 -16.26 -0.61
N TYR A 219 2.23 -14.98 -0.68
CA TYR A 219 3.39 -14.55 -1.47
C TYR A 219 4.76 -14.82 -0.82
N PRO A 220 4.93 -14.85 0.54
CA PRO A 220 6.24 -15.09 1.17
C PRO A 220 6.89 -16.38 0.69
N ASN A 221 8.13 -16.28 0.18
CA ASN A 221 8.85 -17.39 -0.42
C ASN A 221 9.81 -18.07 0.56
N ARG A 222 9.37 -19.18 1.16
CA ARG A 222 10.12 -19.96 2.17
C ARG A 222 11.41 -20.59 1.62
N LYS A 223 11.61 -20.61 0.32
CA LYS A 223 12.77 -21.23 -0.33
C LYS A 223 13.86 -20.23 -0.67
N THR A 224 13.67 -18.96 -0.32
CA THR A 224 14.64 -17.88 -0.61
C THR A 224 15.87 -17.98 0.30
N ASP A 225 17.04 -17.91 -0.31
CA ASP A 225 18.33 -17.79 0.35
C ASP A 225 19.27 -16.91 -0.51
N LEU A 226 20.42 -16.47 0.05
CA LEU A 226 21.35 -15.59 -0.68
C LEU A 226 21.93 -16.24 -1.92
N GLU A 227 22.20 -17.55 -1.90
CA GLU A 227 22.76 -18.26 -3.05
C GLU A 227 21.79 -18.25 -4.23
N LYS A 228 20.48 -18.44 -3.97
CA LYS A 228 19.44 -18.39 -5.02
C LYS A 228 19.22 -16.96 -5.51
N LEU A 229 19.20 -15.97 -4.61
CA LEU A 229 19.07 -14.58 -5.00
C LEU A 229 20.24 -14.16 -5.92
N ALA A 230 21.47 -14.48 -5.55
CA ALA A 230 22.66 -14.16 -6.34
C ALA A 230 22.65 -14.76 -7.77
N LYS A 231 21.94 -15.90 -7.98
CA LYS A 231 21.79 -16.53 -9.30
C LYS A 231 20.76 -15.87 -10.21
N LEU A 232 19.90 -14.98 -9.67
CA LEU A 232 18.88 -14.30 -10.47
C LEU A 232 19.53 -13.28 -11.41
N LYS A 233 19.06 -13.27 -12.65
CA LYS A 233 19.52 -12.28 -13.65
C LYS A 233 18.84 -10.92 -13.40
N PRO A 234 19.52 -9.82 -13.72
CA PRO A 234 18.89 -8.50 -13.75
C PRO A 234 17.64 -8.51 -14.64
N ALA A 235 16.56 -7.88 -14.15
CA ALA A 235 15.25 -7.96 -14.80
C ALA A 235 14.97 -6.78 -15.75
N PHE A 236 15.59 -5.62 -15.53
CA PHE A 236 15.21 -4.37 -16.19
C PHE A 236 16.31 -3.71 -17.01
N LYS A 237 17.58 -3.89 -16.64
CA LYS A 237 18.75 -3.31 -17.29
C LYS A 237 19.78 -4.41 -17.51
N LYS A 238 20.36 -4.48 -18.73
CA LYS A 238 21.52 -5.33 -18.96
C LYS A 238 22.63 -4.92 -17.99
N ASP A 239 23.23 -5.88 -17.32
CA ASP A 239 24.27 -5.65 -16.30
C ASP A 239 23.76 -4.79 -15.10
N GLY A 240 22.46 -4.78 -14.85
CA GLY A 240 21.85 -4.13 -13.70
C GLY A 240 21.93 -4.96 -12.42
N SER A 241 21.31 -4.44 -11.36
CA SER A 241 21.34 -5.06 -10.02
C SER A 241 19.94 -5.46 -9.51
N VAL A 242 18.88 -4.89 -10.09
CA VAL A 242 17.49 -5.16 -9.69
C VAL A 242 17.00 -6.45 -10.36
N THR A 243 16.48 -7.36 -9.53
CA THR A 243 16.00 -8.68 -9.97
C THR A 243 14.58 -8.93 -9.48
N ALA A 244 13.95 -9.99 -9.96
CA ALA A 244 12.66 -10.44 -9.42
C ALA A 244 12.73 -10.87 -7.93
N GLY A 245 13.91 -11.11 -7.38
CA GLY A 245 14.08 -11.50 -5.98
C GLY A 245 14.27 -10.34 -5.02
N ASN A 246 14.67 -9.15 -5.52
CA ASN A 246 14.88 -7.94 -4.72
C ASN A 246 13.95 -6.77 -5.12
N ALA A 247 12.86 -7.11 -5.81
CA ALA A 247 11.74 -6.25 -6.17
C ALA A 247 10.43 -6.82 -5.58
N SER A 248 9.44 -5.96 -5.36
CA SER A 248 8.09 -6.41 -4.96
C SER A 248 7.39 -7.16 -6.10
N GLY A 249 6.43 -7.99 -5.74
CA GLY A 249 5.62 -8.75 -6.69
C GLY A 249 4.43 -7.97 -7.25
N LEU A 250 3.76 -8.63 -8.20
CA LEU A 250 2.43 -8.27 -8.69
C LEU A 250 1.42 -9.03 -7.84
N ASN A 251 0.44 -8.36 -7.25
CA ASN A 251 -0.39 -8.95 -6.21
C ASN A 251 -1.82 -8.43 -6.24
N ASP A 252 -2.71 -9.16 -5.58
CA ASP A 252 -4.10 -8.82 -5.37
C ASP A 252 -4.37 -8.59 -3.88
N GLY A 253 -5.21 -7.61 -3.54
CA GLY A 253 -5.55 -7.38 -2.15
C GLY A 253 -6.34 -6.09 -1.90
N ALA A 254 -6.84 -5.95 -0.68
CA ALA A 254 -7.57 -4.78 -0.22
C ALA A 254 -7.22 -4.46 1.23
N SER A 255 -7.24 -3.18 1.58
CA SER A 255 -7.01 -2.70 2.95
C SER A 255 -7.77 -1.41 3.20
N PHE A 256 -8.41 -1.30 4.37
CA PHE A 256 -9.27 -0.17 4.74
C PHE A 256 -9.12 0.22 6.20
N LEU A 257 -9.37 1.49 6.46
CA LEU A 257 -9.52 2.08 7.78
C LEU A 257 -10.91 2.69 7.92
N LEU A 258 -11.43 2.74 9.15
CA LEU A 258 -12.51 3.64 9.53
C LEU A 258 -11.89 4.80 10.32
N LEU A 259 -12.00 6.00 9.77
CA LEU A 259 -11.56 7.24 10.39
C LEU A 259 -12.76 7.93 11.05
N ALA A 260 -12.51 8.53 12.22
CA ALA A 260 -13.53 9.24 12.98
C ALA A 260 -12.99 10.55 13.54
N SER A 261 -13.83 11.59 13.56
CA SER A 261 -13.60 12.78 14.35
C SER A 261 -13.67 12.47 15.86
N GLU A 262 -13.15 13.35 16.69
CA GLU A 262 -13.28 13.22 18.15
C GLU A 262 -14.75 13.23 18.60
N GLU A 263 -15.59 13.98 17.90
CA GLU A 263 -17.03 14.05 18.11
C GLU A 263 -17.72 12.72 17.75
N ALA A 264 -17.39 12.12 16.60
CA ALA A 264 -17.92 10.83 16.18
C ALA A 264 -17.49 9.69 17.12
N VAL A 265 -16.24 9.71 17.60
CA VAL A 265 -15.76 8.74 18.60
C VAL A 265 -16.65 8.78 19.86
N LYS A 266 -16.96 9.96 20.37
CA LYS A 266 -17.83 10.14 21.54
C LYS A 266 -19.29 9.75 21.24
N LYS A 267 -19.82 10.26 20.12
CA LYS A 267 -21.22 10.08 19.71
C LYS A 267 -21.59 8.60 19.51
N TYR A 268 -20.69 7.84 18.87
CA TYR A 268 -20.93 6.43 18.54
C TYR A 268 -20.22 5.45 19.50
N ASN A 269 -19.60 5.96 20.58
CA ASN A 269 -18.87 5.16 21.57
C ASN A 269 -17.80 4.24 20.91
N LEU A 270 -17.07 4.76 19.91
CA LEU A 270 -16.04 4.02 19.21
C LEU A 270 -14.76 3.94 20.03
N LYS A 271 -13.94 2.92 19.77
CA LYS A 271 -12.65 2.72 20.44
C LYS A 271 -11.50 3.11 19.52
N PRO A 272 -10.83 4.26 19.76
CA PRO A 272 -9.70 4.67 18.95
C PRO A 272 -8.52 3.70 19.07
N LEU A 273 -7.93 3.34 17.95
CA LEU A 273 -6.67 2.59 17.88
C LEU A 273 -5.48 3.53 17.92
N VAL A 274 -5.45 4.50 17.02
CA VAL A 274 -4.40 5.52 16.88
C VAL A 274 -5.01 6.86 16.49
N GLU A 275 -4.29 7.95 16.79
CA GLU A 275 -4.54 9.29 16.24
C GLU A 275 -3.66 9.48 15.00
N ILE A 276 -4.20 10.02 13.91
CA ILE A 276 -3.41 10.53 12.80
C ILE A 276 -2.92 11.93 13.18
N VAL A 277 -1.62 12.04 13.48
CA VAL A 277 -1.02 13.30 13.94
C VAL A 277 -0.80 14.24 12.76
N SER A 278 -0.21 13.71 11.69
CA SER A 278 0.09 14.49 10.49
C SER A 278 0.21 13.65 9.25
N THR A 279 0.18 14.35 8.12
CA THR A 279 0.31 13.75 6.79
C THR A 279 1.32 14.52 5.95
N GLY A 280 2.04 13.83 5.07
CA GLY A 280 2.98 14.44 4.13
C GLY A 280 2.79 13.93 2.71
N THR A 281 2.97 14.81 1.72
CA THR A 281 3.06 14.44 0.30
C THR A 281 4.23 15.21 -0.30
N GLY A 282 5.11 14.53 -1.01
CA GLY A 282 6.30 15.11 -1.63
C GLY A 282 6.42 14.73 -3.10
N GLY A 283 7.21 15.50 -3.84
CA GLY A 283 7.59 15.21 -5.22
C GLY A 283 9.10 15.15 -5.38
N VAL A 284 9.57 14.33 -6.31
CA VAL A 284 10.95 14.15 -6.73
C VAL A 284 11.02 13.96 -8.24
N ASP A 285 12.23 13.94 -8.79
CA ASP A 285 12.44 13.57 -10.19
C ASP A 285 11.84 12.18 -10.48
N PRO A 286 10.98 12.03 -11.52
CA PRO A 286 10.41 10.74 -11.91
C PRO A 286 11.45 9.65 -12.16
N LEU A 287 12.63 9.99 -12.66
CA LEU A 287 13.73 9.05 -12.90
C LEU A 287 14.25 8.35 -11.63
N ILE A 288 13.97 8.92 -10.47
CA ILE A 288 14.29 8.37 -9.15
C ILE A 288 13.05 8.38 -8.24
N MET A 289 11.89 8.03 -8.78
CA MET A 289 10.60 8.10 -8.09
C MET A 289 10.61 7.43 -6.71
N GLY A 290 11.44 6.42 -6.54
CA GLY A 290 11.60 5.67 -5.29
C GLY A 290 12.05 6.51 -4.11
N MET A 291 12.59 7.72 -4.36
CA MET A 291 13.00 8.67 -3.30
C MET A 291 11.86 9.55 -2.78
N GLY A 292 10.64 9.41 -3.33
CA GLY A 292 9.45 10.16 -2.91
C GLY A 292 9.12 10.12 -1.40
N PRO A 293 9.40 9.04 -0.66
CA PRO A 293 9.25 8.99 0.79
C PRO A 293 10.01 10.09 1.53
N VAL A 294 11.21 10.44 1.11
CA VAL A 294 12.07 11.43 1.80
C VAL A 294 11.37 12.78 1.97
N PRO A 295 10.96 13.50 0.91
CA PRO A 295 10.25 14.77 1.08
C PRO A 295 8.87 14.62 1.73
N ALA A 296 8.21 13.46 1.59
CA ALA A 296 6.93 13.20 2.23
C ALA A 296 7.09 13.08 3.77
N ILE A 297 8.05 12.29 4.23
CA ILE A 297 8.41 12.12 5.65
C ILE A 297 8.82 13.46 6.25
N ARG A 298 9.72 14.20 5.60
CA ARG A 298 10.14 15.54 6.03
C ARG A 298 8.95 16.48 6.30
N LYS A 299 7.97 16.50 5.37
CA LYS A 299 6.76 17.32 5.52
C LYS A 299 5.85 16.82 6.64
N ALA A 300 5.68 15.51 6.79
CA ALA A 300 4.85 14.95 7.84
C ALA A 300 5.45 15.23 9.23
N LEU A 301 6.73 14.98 9.42
CA LEU A 301 7.44 15.26 10.69
C LEU A 301 7.40 16.75 11.04
N LYS A 302 7.66 17.64 10.07
CA LYS A 302 7.57 19.09 10.28
C LYS A 302 6.18 19.55 10.75
N LYS A 303 5.10 19.00 10.15
CA LYS A 303 3.73 19.35 10.55
C LYS A 303 3.36 18.82 11.95
N ALA A 304 3.97 17.71 12.35
CA ALA A 304 3.77 17.12 13.67
C ALA A 304 4.61 17.78 14.76
N ASP A 305 5.58 18.63 14.37
CA ASP A 305 6.64 19.13 15.27
C ASP A 305 7.42 17.99 15.95
N LEU A 306 7.74 16.96 15.16
CA LEU A 306 8.45 15.75 15.59
C LEU A 306 9.73 15.55 14.78
N LYS A 307 10.67 14.82 15.37
CA LYS A 307 11.92 14.36 14.72
C LYS A 307 11.77 12.92 14.26
N LEU A 308 12.61 12.49 13.31
CA LEU A 308 12.64 11.10 12.88
C LEU A 308 12.97 10.15 14.06
N GLN A 309 13.82 10.60 14.99
CA GLN A 309 14.22 9.85 16.17
C GLN A 309 13.07 9.55 17.14
N ASP A 310 11.97 10.31 17.08
CA ASP A 310 10.78 10.06 17.89
C ASP A 310 9.98 8.85 17.36
N MET A 311 10.23 8.42 16.13
CA MET A 311 9.56 7.27 15.51
C MET A 311 10.11 5.96 16.07
N GLN A 312 9.24 5.16 16.65
CA GLN A 312 9.59 3.88 17.28
C GLN A 312 9.30 2.69 16.37
N LEU A 313 8.35 2.84 15.44
CA LEU A 313 8.06 1.90 14.36
C LEU A 313 7.93 2.64 13.03
N ILE A 314 8.41 2.01 11.97
CA ILE A 314 8.41 2.58 10.62
C ILE A 314 7.96 1.50 9.63
N GLU A 315 6.99 1.81 8.79
CA GLU A 315 6.63 1.02 7.62
C GLU A 315 7.03 1.82 6.36
N LEU A 316 8.07 1.37 5.67
CA LEU A 316 8.48 1.85 4.35
C LEU A 316 8.11 0.80 3.32
N ASN A 317 7.25 1.14 2.36
CA ASN A 317 6.89 0.19 1.33
C ASN A 317 8.11 -0.19 0.48
N GLU A 318 8.35 -1.48 0.35
CA GLU A 318 9.49 -2.05 -0.37
C GLU A 318 9.12 -2.31 -1.84
N ALA A 319 8.95 -1.25 -2.64
CA ALA A 319 8.74 -1.43 -4.07
C ALA A 319 9.96 -2.12 -4.72
N PHE A 320 11.15 -1.72 -4.29
CA PHE A 320 12.45 -2.31 -4.66
C PHE A 320 13.41 -2.21 -3.47
N ALA A 321 14.30 -3.18 -3.30
CA ALA A 321 15.34 -3.11 -2.26
C ALA A 321 16.26 -1.89 -2.46
N ALA A 322 16.69 -1.62 -3.70
CA ALA A 322 17.47 -0.43 -4.04
C ALA A 322 16.77 0.87 -3.62
N GLN A 323 15.47 0.96 -3.84
CA GLN A 323 14.67 2.12 -3.45
C GLN A 323 14.61 2.27 -1.92
N SER A 324 14.33 1.21 -1.19
CA SER A 324 14.23 1.25 0.28
C SER A 324 15.58 1.62 0.91
N LEU A 325 16.68 1.03 0.43
CA LEU A 325 18.03 1.35 0.88
C LEU A 325 18.42 2.80 0.54
N GLY A 326 18.03 3.30 -0.64
CA GLY A 326 18.26 4.70 -1.02
C GLY A 326 17.56 5.67 -0.09
N VAL A 327 16.28 5.42 0.24
CA VAL A 327 15.50 6.22 1.20
C VAL A 327 16.16 6.20 2.58
N ILE A 328 16.58 5.04 3.07
CA ILE A 328 17.27 4.91 4.37
C ILE A 328 18.58 5.69 4.35
N LYS A 329 19.43 5.56 3.31
CA LYS A 329 20.70 6.30 3.18
C LYS A 329 20.48 7.83 3.23
N GLU A 330 19.47 8.33 2.52
CA GLU A 330 19.13 9.77 2.51
C GLU A 330 18.64 10.25 3.88
N LEU A 331 17.73 9.51 4.51
CA LEU A 331 17.21 9.83 5.84
C LEU A 331 18.30 9.77 6.92
N CYS A 332 19.25 8.83 6.81
CA CYS A 332 20.42 8.79 7.70
C CYS A 332 21.22 10.09 7.62
N THR A 333 21.49 10.55 6.41
CA THR A 333 22.25 11.79 6.16
C THR A 333 21.48 13.02 6.68
N GLU A 334 20.16 13.10 6.37
CA GLU A 334 19.35 14.27 6.72
C GLU A 334 19.12 14.40 8.23
N HIS A 335 18.94 13.27 8.93
CA HIS A 335 18.57 13.27 10.35
C HIS A 335 19.70 12.89 11.31
N GLY A 336 20.89 12.60 10.81
CA GLY A 336 22.06 12.26 11.64
C GLY A 336 21.88 10.92 12.39
N VAL A 337 21.21 9.95 11.77
CA VAL A 337 21.04 8.59 12.31
C VAL A 337 21.82 7.57 11.45
N THR A 338 22.04 6.38 11.99
CA THR A 338 22.75 5.29 11.27
C THR A 338 21.76 4.33 10.60
N ALA A 339 22.23 3.52 9.66
CA ALA A 339 21.40 2.45 9.08
C ALA A 339 20.93 1.44 10.13
N ASP A 340 21.77 1.14 11.14
CA ASP A 340 21.38 0.27 12.24
C ASP A 340 20.22 0.83 13.08
N TRP A 341 20.08 2.16 13.14
CA TRP A 341 18.93 2.78 13.81
C TRP A 341 17.60 2.38 13.18
N PHE A 342 17.57 2.13 11.85
CA PHE A 342 16.37 1.67 11.14
C PHE A 342 16.08 0.17 11.33
N LYS A 343 17.12 -0.66 11.54
CA LYS A 343 17.08 -2.11 11.41
C LYS A 343 15.97 -2.79 12.22
N ASP A 344 15.85 -2.42 13.51
CA ASP A 344 14.96 -3.10 14.44
C ASP A 344 13.57 -2.45 14.56
N LYS A 345 13.30 -1.42 13.78
CA LYS A 345 12.03 -0.69 13.83
C LYS A 345 11.37 -0.51 12.46
N THR A 346 12.06 -0.90 11.39
CA THR A 346 11.51 -0.76 10.03
C THR A 346 11.07 -2.11 9.49
N ASN A 347 9.80 -2.16 9.01
CA ASN A 347 9.21 -3.35 8.41
C ASN A 347 9.46 -4.60 9.25
N VAL A 348 9.19 -4.49 10.55
CA VAL A 348 9.53 -5.54 11.54
C VAL A 348 8.84 -6.88 11.27
N ASN A 349 7.78 -6.86 10.48
CA ASN A 349 7.03 -8.03 10.02
C ASN A 349 7.26 -8.33 8.51
N GLY A 350 8.35 -7.83 7.92
CA GLY A 350 8.60 -7.90 6.49
C GLY A 350 7.81 -6.85 5.71
N GLY A 351 8.19 -6.63 4.46
CA GLY A 351 7.58 -5.62 3.59
C GLY A 351 7.14 -6.17 2.24
N ALA A 352 6.94 -5.30 1.26
CA ALA A 352 6.32 -5.64 -0.01
C ALA A 352 7.14 -6.61 -0.89
N ILE A 353 8.45 -6.71 -0.71
CA ILE A 353 9.28 -7.71 -1.41
C ILE A 353 8.82 -9.12 -1.02
N ALA A 354 8.46 -9.32 0.25
CA ALA A 354 8.03 -10.61 0.76
C ALA A 354 6.51 -10.78 0.77
N LEU A 355 5.76 -9.74 1.15
CA LEU A 355 4.30 -9.79 1.31
C LEU A 355 3.54 -9.47 0.03
N GLY A 356 4.15 -8.72 -0.91
CA GLY A 356 3.52 -8.31 -2.15
C GLY A 356 3.08 -6.84 -2.18
N HIS A 357 2.77 -6.35 -3.42
CA HIS A 357 2.47 -4.94 -3.68
C HIS A 357 1.23 -4.74 -4.56
N PRO A 358 0.01 -5.02 -4.05
CA PRO A 358 -1.22 -4.63 -4.74
C PRO A 358 -1.31 -3.09 -4.77
N VAL A 359 -0.92 -2.48 -5.91
CA VAL A 359 -0.54 -1.06 -6.00
C VAL A 359 -1.54 -0.09 -5.39
N GLY A 360 -2.83 -0.22 -5.67
CA GLY A 360 -3.88 0.66 -5.13
C GLY A 360 -4.16 0.47 -3.63
N ALA A 361 -3.82 -0.71 -3.07
CA ALA A 361 -4.06 -1.05 -1.67
C ALA A 361 -2.84 -0.80 -0.77
N SER A 362 -1.63 -0.85 -1.31
CA SER A 362 -0.39 -0.96 -0.53
C SER A 362 -0.15 0.19 0.45
N GLY A 363 -0.46 1.43 0.07
CA GLY A 363 -0.29 2.58 0.97
C GLY A 363 -1.14 2.48 2.24
N ASN A 364 -2.31 1.87 2.15
CA ASN A 364 -3.13 1.60 3.33
C ASN A 364 -2.73 0.29 4.01
N ARG A 365 -2.27 -0.74 3.26
CA ARG A 365 -1.79 -1.99 3.83
C ARG A 365 -0.66 -1.76 4.83
N ILE A 366 0.36 -0.96 4.47
CA ILE A 366 1.44 -0.63 5.39
C ILE A 366 0.94 0.14 6.62
N THR A 367 -0.07 0.98 6.45
CA THR A 367 -0.70 1.72 7.56
C THR A 367 -1.44 0.77 8.51
N VAL A 368 -2.20 -0.20 7.98
CA VAL A 368 -2.89 -1.24 8.78
C VAL A 368 -1.89 -2.03 9.59
N THR A 369 -0.83 -2.56 8.97
CA THR A 369 0.21 -3.35 9.66
C THR A 369 0.91 -2.52 10.74
N LEU A 370 1.25 -1.25 10.45
CA LEU A 370 1.83 -0.34 11.44
C LEU A 370 0.92 -0.16 12.66
N ILE A 371 -0.38 0.08 12.44
CA ILE A 371 -1.35 0.27 13.53
C ILE A 371 -1.40 -0.96 14.43
N HIS A 372 -1.53 -2.15 13.85
CA HIS A 372 -1.57 -3.39 14.62
C HIS A 372 -0.27 -3.65 15.37
N GLU A 373 0.89 -3.34 14.77
CA GLU A 373 2.18 -3.49 15.43
C GLU A 373 2.34 -2.48 16.58
N MET A 374 1.92 -1.21 16.39
CA MET A 374 1.89 -0.21 17.46
C MET A 374 1.02 -0.64 18.64
N LYS A 375 -0.15 -1.25 18.39
CA LYS A 375 -1.05 -1.76 19.45
C LYS A 375 -0.41 -2.94 20.21
N LYS A 376 0.27 -3.85 19.51
CA LYS A 376 0.90 -5.04 20.10
C LYS A 376 2.14 -4.70 20.93
N THR A 377 2.91 -3.70 20.50
CA THR A 377 4.16 -3.30 21.17
C THR A 377 3.99 -2.16 22.17
N GLY A 378 2.87 -1.42 22.11
CA GLY A 378 2.59 -0.29 23.00
C GLY A 378 3.42 0.96 22.71
N VAL A 379 4.15 1.01 21.59
CA VAL A 379 4.95 2.19 21.19
C VAL A 379 4.07 3.41 20.96
N GLU A 380 4.62 4.61 21.17
CA GLU A 380 3.87 5.85 21.10
C GLU A 380 3.70 6.37 19.67
N TYR A 381 4.79 6.43 18.89
CA TYR A 381 4.77 6.99 17.54
C TYR A 381 5.19 5.98 16.48
N GLY A 382 4.45 5.99 15.37
CA GLY A 382 4.75 5.22 14.17
C GLY A 382 4.67 6.09 12.91
N LEU A 383 5.44 5.69 11.88
CA LEU A 383 5.54 6.35 10.59
C LEU A 383 5.29 5.34 9.47
N ALA A 384 4.35 5.63 8.58
CA ALA A 384 4.19 4.88 7.32
C ALA A 384 4.51 5.78 6.12
N SER A 385 5.24 5.27 5.14
CA SER A 385 5.54 6.01 3.90
C SER A 385 5.75 5.09 2.71
N LEU A 386 5.45 5.60 1.52
CA LEU A 386 5.73 4.88 0.26
C LEU A 386 6.09 5.83 -0.87
N CYS A 387 6.84 5.29 -1.82
CA CYS A 387 7.11 5.91 -3.12
C CYS A 387 5.95 5.70 -4.08
N ILE A 388 5.88 6.54 -5.09
CA ILE A 388 4.78 6.61 -6.05
C ILE A 388 5.36 6.85 -7.44
N GLY A 389 4.92 6.08 -8.43
CA GLY A 389 5.26 6.31 -9.84
C GLY A 389 4.98 7.76 -10.27
N GLY A 390 5.80 8.28 -11.18
CA GLY A 390 5.77 9.69 -11.58
C GLY A 390 6.52 10.64 -10.64
N GLY A 391 7.30 10.11 -9.66
CA GLY A 391 8.18 10.91 -8.82
C GLY A 391 7.48 11.55 -7.62
N MET A 392 6.72 10.78 -6.86
CA MET A 392 5.99 11.28 -5.69
C MET A 392 6.18 10.36 -4.47
N GLY A 393 5.72 10.80 -3.31
CA GLY A 393 5.62 10.01 -2.09
C GLY A 393 4.58 10.54 -1.13
N THR A 394 4.08 9.66 -0.26
CA THR A 394 3.17 10.01 0.84
C THR A 394 3.67 9.46 2.16
N ALA A 395 3.32 10.11 3.25
CA ALA A 395 3.66 9.69 4.61
C ALA A 395 2.53 10.02 5.60
N LEU A 396 2.40 9.17 6.63
CA LEU A 396 1.52 9.35 7.78
C LEU A 396 2.34 9.22 9.07
N VAL A 397 2.12 10.12 10.03
CA VAL A 397 2.60 9.99 11.41
C VAL A 397 1.42 9.65 12.29
N LEU A 398 1.53 8.54 13.00
CA LEU A 398 0.49 8.00 13.88
C LEU A 398 0.93 8.07 15.34
N LYS A 399 -0.01 8.30 16.23
CA LYS A 399 0.18 8.24 17.68
C LYS A 399 -0.74 7.19 18.28
N ASN A 400 -0.19 6.28 19.09
CA ASN A 400 -0.96 5.26 19.78
C ASN A 400 -1.92 5.91 20.79
N VAL A 401 -3.16 5.43 20.84
CA VAL A 401 -4.13 5.80 21.87
C VAL A 401 -4.06 4.73 22.97
N LYS A 402 -3.73 5.18 24.18
CA LYS A 402 -3.66 4.31 25.39
C LYS A 402 -5.04 3.93 25.87
#